data_264dde5c716b5595bf994bab056c06bd
#
_entry.id   264dde5c716b5595bf994bab056c06bd
#
_cell.length_a   1.000
_cell.length_b   1.000
_cell.length_c   1.000
_cell.angle_alpha   90.00
_cell.angle_beta   90.00
_cell.angle_gamma   90.00
#
_symmetry.space_group_name_H-M   'P 1'
#
loop_
_entity.id
_entity.type
_entity.pdbx_description
1 polymer ?
#
loop_
_entity_poly.entity_id
_entity_poly.type
_entity_poly.pdbx_seq_one_letter_code
_entity_poly.pdbx_strand_id
1 'polypeptide(L)'
;MLKKLIVVSALAISTAAIAHADSINGFFAVNGTDAFTAPPGTITFQPGATVEGPIGGTFATYLTDGNPVTFASGAIPYAEGNNVPGVSIPIFSTKQNGETFLFTVTSFNAMFETGGAVGCLAGNTCLLITGDGTFSGVGVVNYDPTPGVFEFESSYVPGQTIGQITTFAAQASATPLPSVPEPASLALFGTGLVGIVGIARRKLRV
;
A
#
# COMPACT_ATOMS: atom_id res chain seq x y z
N MET A 1 -6.07 16.30 50.34
CA MET A 1 -6.48 16.56 48.95
C MET A 1 -5.33 16.44 47.95
N LEU A 2 -4.10 16.86 48.27
CA LEU A 2 -2.92 16.84 47.38
C LEU A 2 -2.55 15.45 46.87
N LYS A 3 -2.64 14.38 47.70
CA LYS A 3 -2.32 12.99 47.29
C LYS A 3 -3.28 12.46 46.21
N LYS A 4 -4.55 12.87 46.23
CA LYS A 4 -5.54 12.47 45.19
C LYS A 4 -5.31 13.18 43.88
N LEU A 5 -4.79 14.40 43.87
CA LEU A 5 -4.46 15.16 42.65
C LEU A 5 -3.26 14.58 41.92
N ILE A 6 -2.25 14.14 42.68
CA ILE A 6 -1.04 13.50 42.09
C ILE A 6 -1.37 12.16 41.40
N VAL A 7 -2.26 11.37 42.00
CA VAL A 7 -2.68 10.07 41.41
C VAL A 7 -3.48 10.27 40.12
N VAL A 8 -4.38 11.29 40.10
CA VAL A 8 -5.16 11.59 38.86
C VAL A 8 -4.26 12.12 37.75
N SER A 9 -3.24 12.93 38.06
CA SER A 9 -2.29 13.45 37.07
C SER A 9 -1.39 12.33 36.53
N ALA A 10 -0.97 11.37 37.36
CA ALA A 10 -0.18 10.22 36.93
C ALA A 10 -1.01 9.27 36.05
N LEU A 11 -2.29 9.09 36.34
CA LEU A 11 -3.20 8.26 35.54
C LEU A 11 -3.49 8.87 34.16
N ALA A 12 -3.59 10.21 34.07
CA ALA A 12 -3.83 10.91 32.79
C ALA A 12 -2.62 10.84 31.85
N ILE A 13 -1.40 10.72 32.38
CA ILE A 13 -0.18 10.61 31.55
C ILE A 13 0.00 9.17 31.01
N SER A 14 -0.50 8.17 31.71
CA SER A 14 -0.37 6.75 31.29
C SER A 14 -1.34 6.36 30.16
N THR A 15 -2.36 7.17 29.85
CA THR A 15 -3.33 6.88 28.77
C THR A 15 -2.96 7.46 27.42
N ALA A 16 -1.87 8.21 27.32
CA ALA A 16 -1.37 8.78 26.07
C ALA A 16 -0.40 7.81 25.33
N ALA A 17 -0.52 6.50 25.52
CA ALA A 17 0.08 5.55 24.60
C ALA A 17 -0.65 5.68 23.26
N ILE A 18 -0.08 6.43 22.34
CA ILE A 18 -0.56 6.45 20.96
C ILE A 18 -0.38 5.04 20.44
N ALA A 19 -1.49 4.36 20.22
CA ALA A 19 -1.47 3.08 19.51
C ALA A 19 -1.07 3.39 18.06
N HIS A 20 0.21 3.29 17.75
CA HIS A 20 0.65 3.20 16.36
C HIS A 20 0.16 1.86 15.83
N ALA A 21 -0.64 1.89 14.77
CA ALA A 21 -0.86 0.70 13.99
C ALA A 21 0.44 0.38 13.23
N ASP A 22 0.73 -0.92 13.07
CA ASP A 22 1.92 -1.34 12.33
C ASP A 22 1.82 -0.93 10.86
N SER A 23 2.94 -0.57 10.25
CA SER A 23 3.01 -0.31 8.82
C SER A 23 3.33 -1.59 8.05
N ILE A 24 2.78 -1.71 6.84
CA ILE A 24 3.08 -2.80 5.94
C ILE A 24 4.46 -2.57 5.32
N ASN A 25 5.30 -3.60 5.26
CA ASN A 25 6.54 -3.58 4.49
C ASN A 25 6.70 -4.88 3.69
N GLY A 26 7.43 -4.82 2.59
CA GLY A 26 7.74 -6.01 1.82
C GLY A 26 7.22 -5.97 0.40
N PHE A 27 7.23 -7.13 -0.23
CA PHE A 27 6.88 -7.29 -1.63
C PHE A 27 6.33 -8.69 -1.91
N PHE A 28 5.62 -8.83 -3.03
CA PHE A 28 5.23 -10.10 -3.62
C PHE A 28 4.97 -9.91 -5.12
N ALA A 29 5.11 -11.00 -5.88
CA ALA A 29 4.73 -11.04 -7.28
C ALA A 29 3.31 -11.58 -7.46
N VAL A 30 2.70 -11.27 -8.60
CA VAL A 30 1.37 -11.75 -8.99
C VAL A 30 1.42 -12.14 -10.45
N ASN A 31 0.90 -13.32 -10.77
CA ASN A 31 0.66 -13.75 -12.14
C ASN A 31 -0.82 -13.92 -12.41
N GLY A 32 -1.23 -13.69 -13.64
CA GLY A 32 -2.62 -13.84 -14.03
C GLY A 32 -2.83 -13.65 -15.52
N THR A 33 -4.08 -13.40 -15.87
CA THR A 33 -4.49 -13.11 -17.24
C THR A 33 -5.28 -11.81 -17.30
N ASP A 34 -5.11 -11.08 -18.40
CA ASP A 34 -5.78 -9.83 -18.69
C ASP A 34 -6.09 -9.70 -20.18
N ALA A 35 -6.77 -8.62 -20.53
CA ALA A 35 -6.91 -8.16 -21.90
C ALA A 35 -6.73 -6.65 -21.92
N PHE A 36 -5.92 -6.11 -22.83
CA PHE A 36 -5.72 -4.68 -22.98
C PHE A 36 -5.86 -4.22 -24.44
N THR A 37 -6.17 -2.95 -24.64
CA THR A 37 -6.33 -2.34 -25.98
C THR A 37 -5.32 -1.21 -26.14
N ALA A 38 -5.02 -0.80 -27.39
CA ALA A 38 -4.14 0.32 -27.65
C ALA A 38 -4.67 1.65 -27.03
N PRO A 39 -3.76 2.56 -26.58
CA PRO A 39 -4.17 3.83 -25.98
C PRO A 39 -4.80 4.82 -27.01
N PRO A 40 -5.82 5.62 -26.60
CA PRO A 40 -6.50 5.56 -25.32
C PRO A 40 -7.29 4.24 -25.21
N GLY A 41 -6.97 3.45 -24.20
CA GLY A 41 -7.44 2.07 -24.12
C GLY A 41 -7.97 1.68 -22.76
N THR A 42 -8.18 0.40 -22.61
CA THR A 42 -8.62 -0.21 -21.35
C THR A 42 -7.82 -1.47 -21.07
N ILE A 43 -7.64 -1.76 -19.77
CA ILE A 43 -7.18 -3.05 -19.28
C ILE A 43 -8.31 -3.70 -18.48
N THR A 44 -8.49 -5.01 -18.67
CA THR A 44 -9.48 -5.82 -17.95
C THR A 44 -8.80 -7.06 -17.42
N PHE A 45 -8.71 -7.17 -16.10
CA PHE A 45 -8.16 -8.35 -15.44
C PHE A 45 -9.16 -9.50 -15.44
N GLN A 46 -8.66 -10.71 -15.66
CA GLN A 46 -9.48 -11.91 -15.61
C GLN A 46 -9.37 -12.59 -14.24
N PRO A 47 -10.39 -13.36 -13.82
CA PRO A 47 -10.30 -14.17 -12.61
C PRO A 47 -9.17 -15.21 -12.68
N GLY A 48 -8.65 -15.60 -11.50
CA GLY A 48 -7.67 -16.67 -11.39
C GLY A 48 -6.23 -16.20 -11.21
N ALA A 49 -6.00 -14.92 -10.98
CA ALA A 49 -4.66 -14.43 -10.60
C ALA A 49 -4.23 -14.99 -9.24
N THR A 50 -2.94 -15.23 -9.09
CA THR A 50 -2.32 -15.79 -7.88
C THR A 50 -1.07 -15.04 -7.49
N VAL A 51 -0.80 -15.05 -6.18
CA VAL A 51 0.49 -14.63 -5.63
C VAL A 51 1.57 -15.60 -6.10
N GLU A 52 2.71 -15.06 -6.47
CA GLU A 52 3.92 -15.79 -6.85
C GLU A 52 5.10 -15.36 -5.97
N GLY A 53 6.03 -16.30 -5.71
CA GLY A 53 7.27 -15.97 -5.03
C GLY A 53 8.25 -15.19 -5.92
N PRO A 54 9.19 -14.43 -5.31
CA PRO A 54 9.45 -14.37 -3.87
C PRO A 54 8.50 -13.43 -3.12
N ILE A 55 8.20 -13.77 -1.87
CA ILE A 55 7.36 -12.98 -0.96
C ILE A 55 8.21 -12.52 0.21
N GLY A 56 8.18 -11.23 0.56
CA GLY A 56 9.02 -10.66 1.61
C GLY A 56 8.27 -9.78 2.61
N GLY A 57 8.90 -9.52 3.75
CA GLY A 57 8.41 -8.61 4.79
C GLY A 57 7.10 -9.05 5.44
N THR A 58 6.22 -8.10 5.72
CA THR A 58 4.90 -8.33 6.32
C THR A 58 4.07 -9.32 5.50
N PHE A 59 4.15 -9.27 4.17
CA PHE A 59 3.41 -10.16 3.29
C PHE A 59 3.79 -11.64 3.49
N ALA A 60 5.07 -11.94 3.73
CA ALA A 60 5.54 -13.31 3.96
C ALA A 60 4.99 -13.95 5.24
N THR A 61 4.47 -13.14 6.17
CA THR A 61 3.82 -13.65 7.40
C THR A 61 2.45 -14.26 7.09
N TYR A 62 1.77 -13.77 6.08
CA TYR A 62 0.39 -14.14 5.79
C TYR A 62 0.23 -14.84 4.45
N LEU A 63 0.94 -14.41 3.41
CA LEU A 63 0.76 -14.91 2.04
C LEU A 63 1.71 -16.07 1.74
N THR A 64 1.25 -16.96 0.90
CA THR A 64 2.04 -18.05 0.30
C THR A 64 1.84 -18.07 -1.20
N ASP A 65 2.76 -18.71 -1.89
CA ASP A 65 2.67 -18.97 -3.31
C ASP A 65 1.36 -19.69 -3.67
N GLY A 66 0.73 -19.28 -4.77
CA GLY A 66 -0.57 -19.79 -5.21
C GLY A 66 -1.78 -19.15 -4.51
N ASN A 67 -1.59 -18.22 -3.55
CA ASN A 67 -2.72 -17.57 -2.91
C ASN A 67 -3.53 -16.72 -3.90
N PRO A 68 -4.87 -16.83 -3.94
CA PRO A 68 -5.70 -16.08 -4.88
C PRO A 68 -5.58 -14.56 -4.70
N VAL A 69 -5.50 -13.86 -5.83
CA VAL A 69 -5.56 -12.40 -5.92
C VAL A 69 -6.81 -12.02 -6.70
N THR A 70 -7.61 -11.13 -6.14
CA THR A 70 -8.82 -10.60 -6.78
C THR A 70 -8.53 -9.19 -7.28
N PHE A 71 -8.52 -9.01 -8.58
CA PHE A 71 -8.43 -7.68 -9.21
C PHE A 71 -9.78 -7.00 -9.28
N ALA A 72 -9.77 -5.67 -9.44
CA ALA A 72 -10.97 -4.88 -9.67
C ALA A 72 -11.76 -5.41 -10.87
N SER A 73 -13.04 -5.52 -10.72
CA SER A 73 -13.93 -5.92 -11.80
C SER A 73 -14.20 -4.74 -12.75
N GLY A 74 -14.14 -5.01 -14.06
CA GLY A 74 -14.42 -4.03 -15.10
C GLY A 74 -13.15 -3.50 -15.78
N ALA A 75 -13.41 -2.73 -16.84
CA ALA A 75 -12.32 -2.14 -17.63
C ALA A 75 -11.77 -0.88 -16.97
N ILE A 76 -10.47 -0.84 -16.75
CA ILE A 76 -9.75 0.32 -16.24
C ILE A 76 -9.26 1.12 -17.44
N PRO A 77 -9.72 2.37 -17.64
CA PRO A 77 -9.26 3.19 -18.75
C PRO A 77 -7.84 3.70 -18.50
N TYR A 78 -7.05 3.79 -19.57
CA TYR A 78 -5.73 4.38 -19.52
C TYR A 78 -5.39 5.16 -20.80
N ALA A 79 -4.50 6.12 -20.67
CA ALA A 79 -3.80 6.78 -21.75
C ALA A 79 -2.30 6.53 -21.61
N GLU A 80 -1.55 6.69 -22.68
CA GLU A 80 -0.10 6.63 -22.61
C GLU A 80 0.47 7.75 -21.73
N GLY A 81 1.48 7.44 -20.93
CA GLY A 81 2.06 8.35 -19.94
C GLY A 81 1.33 8.35 -18.60
N ASN A 82 1.38 9.50 -17.93
CA ASN A 82 0.81 9.64 -16.59
C ASN A 82 -0.71 9.67 -16.59
N ASN A 83 -1.29 8.79 -15.79
CA ASN A 83 -2.72 8.71 -15.54
C ASN A 83 -2.97 9.03 -14.06
N VAL A 84 -3.77 10.05 -13.78
CA VAL A 84 -4.20 10.42 -12.44
C VAL A 84 -5.71 10.27 -12.39
N PRO A 85 -6.23 9.15 -11.88
CA PRO A 85 -7.66 8.96 -11.70
C PRO A 85 -8.23 10.05 -10.80
N GLY A 86 -9.39 10.57 -11.12
CA GLY A 86 -10.06 11.57 -10.27
C GLY A 86 -10.47 11.03 -8.89
N VAL A 87 -10.44 9.71 -8.74
CA VAL A 87 -10.70 8.98 -7.49
C VAL A 87 -9.72 7.80 -7.43
N SER A 88 -9.19 7.53 -6.25
CA SER A 88 -8.33 6.36 -6.02
C SER A 88 -9.06 5.06 -6.38
N ILE A 89 -8.39 4.20 -7.14
CA ILE A 89 -8.97 2.95 -7.66
C ILE A 89 -8.39 1.77 -6.88
N PRO A 90 -9.21 0.97 -6.19
CA PRO A 90 -8.75 -0.31 -5.66
C PRO A 90 -8.43 -1.25 -6.84
N ILE A 91 -7.16 -1.62 -6.98
CA ILE A 91 -6.68 -2.44 -8.10
C ILE A 91 -6.80 -3.91 -7.79
N PHE A 92 -6.32 -4.34 -6.63
CA PHE A 92 -6.41 -5.74 -6.23
C PHE A 92 -6.51 -5.91 -4.72
N SER A 93 -7.03 -7.06 -4.32
CA SER A 93 -6.98 -7.54 -2.94
C SER A 93 -6.55 -9.00 -2.89
N THR A 94 -5.89 -9.38 -1.80
CA THR A 94 -5.55 -10.77 -1.51
C THR A 94 -5.83 -11.07 -0.05
N LYS A 95 -6.34 -12.27 0.24
CA LYS A 95 -6.70 -12.68 1.60
C LYS A 95 -6.15 -14.04 1.92
N GLN A 96 -5.41 -14.15 3.03
CA GLN A 96 -4.93 -15.42 3.56
C GLN A 96 -4.66 -15.30 5.06
N ASN A 97 -4.77 -16.41 5.78
CA ASN A 97 -4.50 -16.51 7.23
C ASN A 97 -5.22 -15.45 8.08
N GLY A 98 -6.44 -15.06 7.67
CA GLY A 98 -7.27 -14.08 8.38
C GLY A 98 -6.91 -12.63 8.12
N GLU A 99 -5.86 -12.35 7.32
CA GLU A 99 -5.47 -11.00 6.89
C GLU A 99 -5.91 -10.74 5.45
N THR A 100 -6.34 -9.51 5.18
CA THR A 100 -6.71 -9.03 3.84
C THR A 100 -5.87 -7.82 3.51
N PHE A 101 -5.09 -7.89 2.44
CA PHE A 101 -4.36 -6.77 1.89
C PHE A 101 -5.08 -6.20 0.68
N LEU A 102 -5.22 -4.89 0.62
CA LEU A 102 -5.81 -4.14 -0.47
C LEU A 102 -4.79 -3.13 -1.00
N PHE A 103 -4.58 -3.09 -2.30
CA PHE A 103 -3.82 -2.03 -2.96
C PHE A 103 -4.76 -1.09 -3.71
N THR A 104 -4.64 0.19 -3.42
CA THR A 104 -5.40 1.26 -4.05
C THR A 104 -4.45 2.20 -4.77
N VAL A 105 -4.57 2.31 -6.10
CA VAL A 105 -3.74 3.19 -6.91
C VAL A 105 -4.25 4.62 -6.86
N THR A 106 -3.32 5.57 -6.78
CA THR A 106 -3.60 7.02 -6.82
C THR A 106 -3.12 7.66 -8.11
N SER A 107 -2.06 7.11 -8.71
CA SER A 107 -1.55 7.51 -10.02
C SER A 107 -0.82 6.33 -10.66
N PHE A 108 -0.75 6.31 -11.97
CA PHE A 108 0.05 5.33 -12.69
C PHE A 108 0.57 5.88 -14.00
N ASN A 109 1.73 5.38 -14.43
CA ASN A 109 2.29 5.61 -15.75
C ASN A 109 2.06 4.36 -16.59
N ALA A 110 1.50 4.53 -17.79
CA ALA A 110 1.30 3.47 -18.74
C ALA A 110 2.14 3.69 -20.00
N MET A 111 2.87 2.67 -20.40
CA MET A 111 3.67 2.65 -21.63
C MET A 111 3.16 1.51 -22.52
N PHE A 112 2.75 1.87 -23.72
CA PHE A 112 2.30 0.91 -24.73
C PHE A 112 3.36 0.81 -25.81
N GLU A 113 4.00 -0.36 -25.94
CA GLU A 113 5.14 -0.57 -26.78
C GLU A 113 4.88 -1.65 -27.84
N THR A 114 5.36 -1.41 -29.03
CA THR A 114 5.31 -2.37 -30.13
C THR A 114 6.71 -2.70 -30.63
N GLY A 115 7.11 -3.95 -30.46
CA GLY A 115 8.24 -4.48 -31.23
C GLY A 115 9.66 -4.12 -30.79
N GLY A 116 10.05 -4.37 -29.53
CA GLY A 116 11.45 -4.41 -29.13
C GLY A 116 11.99 -3.18 -28.43
N ALA A 117 11.12 -2.35 -27.86
CA ALA A 117 11.50 -1.33 -26.90
C ALA A 117 11.89 -1.95 -25.54
N VAL A 118 12.45 -1.14 -24.65
CA VAL A 118 12.87 -1.59 -23.31
C VAL A 118 11.69 -2.22 -22.57
N GLY A 119 11.83 -3.48 -22.14
CA GLY A 119 10.79 -4.25 -21.46
C GLY A 119 9.83 -5.00 -22.37
N CYS A 120 9.92 -4.86 -23.69
CA CYS A 120 9.06 -5.56 -24.65
C CYS A 120 9.89 -6.38 -25.63
N LEU A 121 9.66 -7.69 -25.71
CA LEU A 121 10.38 -8.56 -26.65
C LEU A 121 10.07 -8.17 -28.10
N ALA A 122 11.08 -8.36 -28.98
CA ALA A 122 10.93 -8.07 -30.39
C ALA A 122 9.74 -8.83 -31.00
N GLY A 123 8.85 -8.11 -31.67
CA GLY A 123 7.63 -8.65 -32.28
C GLY A 123 6.42 -8.74 -31.37
N ASN A 124 6.57 -8.52 -30.06
CA ASN A 124 5.45 -8.44 -29.14
C ASN A 124 4.83 -7.04 -29.11
N THR A 125 3.62 -6.96 -28.60
CA THR A 125 2.97 -5.73 -28.19
C THR A 125 2.75 -5.78 -26.69
N CYS A 126 3.33 -4.84 -25.96
CA CYS A 126 3.37 -4.85 -24.51
C CYS A 126 2.66 -3.64 -23.90
N LEU A 127 2.09 -3.87 -22.74
CA LEU A 127 1.62 -2.82 -21.83
C LEU A 127 2.40 -2.92 -20.53
N LEU A 128 3.14 -1.86 -20.20
CA LEU A 128 3.86 -1.73 -18.96
C LEU A 128 3.19 -0.63 -18.12
N ILE A 129 2.89 -0.93 -16.87
CA ILE A 129 2.29 0.02 -15.93
C ILE A 129 3.11 0.06 -14.66
N THR A 130 3.47 1.27 -14.23
CA THR A 130 3.99 1.53 -12.88
C THR A 130 3.00 2.40 -12.15
N GLY A 131 2.42 1.89 -11.08
CA GLY A 131 1.39 2.58 -10.30
C GLY A 131 1.86 2.90 -8.89
N ASP A 132 1.66 4.16 -8.47
CA ASP A 132 1.83 4.59 -7.09
C ASP A 132 0.49 4.50 -6.36
N GLY A 133 0.53 4.09 -5.11
CA GLY A 133 -0.69 3.91 -4.35
C GLY A 133 -0.46 3.65 -2.87
N THR A 134 -1.43 3.00 -2.27
CA THR A 134 -1.43 2.72 -0.84
C THR A 134 -1.88 1.28 -0.59
N PHE A 135 -1.11 0.57 0.21
CA PHE A 135 -1.54 -0.68 0.82
C PHE A 135 -2.31 -0.41 2.10
N SER A 136 -3.38 -1.16 2.31
CA SER A 136 -4.06 -1.30 3.60
C SER A 136 -4.20 -2.76 3.96
N GLY A 137 -4.11 -3.08 5.25
CA GLY A 137 -4.28 -4.44 5.76
C GLY A 137 -5.33 -4.44 6.87
N VAL A 138 -6.26 -5.39 6.79
CA VAL A 138 -7.36 -5.55 7.77
C VAL A 138 -7.58 -7.01 8.07
N GLY A 139 -7.62 -7.35 9.35
CA GLY A 139 -7.90 -8.72 9.78
C GLY A 139 -7.33 -9.04 11.14
N VAL A 140 -6.30 -9.88 11.19
CA VAL A 140 -5.59 -10.25 12.42
C VAL A 140 -4.91 -9.04 13.02
N VAL A 141 -4.30 -8.21 12.17
CA VAL A 141 -3.72 -6.91 12.51
C VAL A 141 -4.36 -5.85 11.62
N ASN A 142 -4.68 -4.69 12.18
CA ASN A 142 -5.08 -3.54 11.39
C ASN A 142 -3.82 -2.71 11.11
N TYR A 143 -3.41 -2.70 9.85
CA TYR A 143 -2.23 -1.93 9.42
C TYR A 143 -2.61 -0.51 9.02
N ASP A 144 -1.73 0.44 9.32
CA ASP A 144 -1.84 1.79 8.79
C ASP A 144 -1.67 1.79 7.27
N PRO A 145 -2.40 2.66 6.55
CA PRO A 145 -2.20 2.84 5.12
C PRO A 145 -0.74 3.16 4.81
N THR A 146 -0.10 2.31 4.02
CA THR A 146 1.34 2.38 3.73
C THR A 146 1.56 2.66 2.25
N PRO A 147 2.40 3.63 1.87
CA PRO A 147 2.76 3.85 0.47
C PRO A 147 3.30 2.59 -0.19
N GLY A 148 2.94 2.39 -1.44
CA GLY A 148 3.41 1.25 -2.22
C GLY A 148 3.40 1.51 -3.71
N VAL A 149 4.08 0.64 -4.42
CA VAL A 149 4.21 0.64 -5.87
C VAL A 149 3.72 -0.69 -6.42
N PHE A 150 3.09 -0.63 -7.57
CA PHE A 150 2.65 -1.77 -8.36
C PHE A 150 3.24 -1.66 -9.75
N GLU A 151 4.04 -2.63 -10.14
CA GLU A 151 4.61 -2.77 -11.47
C GLU A 151 3.93 -3.92 -12.19
N PHE A 152 3.53 -3.70 -13.42
CA PHE A 152 2.74 -4.63 -14.22
C PHE A 152 3.26 -4.69 -15.64
N GLU A 153 3.37 -5.88 -16.17
CA GLU A 153 3.74 -6.14 -17.55
C GLU A 153 2.81 -7.19 -18.15
N SER A 154 2.20 -6.85 -19.27
CA SER A 154 1.41 -7.77 -20.07
C SER A 154 1.82 -7.69 -21.55
N SER A 155 1.77 -8.80 -22.26
CA SER A 155 2.22 -8.82 -23.64
C SER A 155 1.42 -9.76 -24.54
N TYR A 156 1.12 -9.30 -25.75
CA TYR A 156 0.67 -10.12 -26.86
C TYR A 156 1.88 -10.60 -27.67
N VAL A 157 1.96 -11.90 -27.89
CA VAL A 157 2.97 -12.48 -28.80
C VAL A 157 2.55 -12.33 -30.26
N PRO A 158 3.49 -12.44 -31.22
CA PRO A 158 3.15 -12.35 -32.64
C PRO A 158 2.02 -13.33 -33.05
N GLY A 159 1.01 -12.77 -33.72
CA GLY A 159 -0.18 -13.52 -34.14
C GLY A 159 -1.37 -13.45 -33.19
N GLN A 160 -1.20 -12.96 -31.97
CA GLN A 160 -2.34 -12.62 -31.11
C GLN A 160 -2.96 -11.27 -31.52
N THR A 161 -4.25 -11.15 -31.34
CA THR A 161 -4.97 -9.90 -31.62
C THR A 161 -5.08 -9.09 -30.31
N ILE A 162 -4.77 -7.81 -30.38
CA ILE A 162 -4.96 -6.86 -29.26
C ILE A 162 -6.42 -6.93 -28.79
N GLY A 163 -6.61 -7.00 -27.47
CA GLY A 163 -7.91 -7.15 -26.83
C GLY A 163 -8.33 -8.59 -26.53
N GLN A 164 -7.54 -9.60 -26.97
CA GLN A 164 -7.72 -10.98 -26.53
C GLN A 164 -7.12 -11.17 -25.12
N ILE A 165 -7.49 -12.30 -24.49
CA ILE A 165 -6.89 -12.66 -23.19
C ILE A 165 -5.44 -13.07 -23.40
N THR A 166 -4.56 -12.47 -22.59
CA THR A 166 -3.13 -12.79 -22.53
C THR A 166 -2.70 -12.96 -21.07
N THR A 167 -1.42 -13.21 -20.84
CA THR A 167 -0.85 -13.37 -19.50
C THR A 167 -0.14 -12.09 -19.08
N PHE A 168 -0.17 -11.82 -17.78
CA PHE A 168 0.62 -10.75 -17.17
C PHE A 168 1.46 -11.26 -16.01
N ALA A 169 2.53 -10.55 -15.74
CA ALA A 169 3.30 -10.62 -14.52
C ALA A 169 3.28 -9.24 -13.83
N ALA A 170 3.17 -9.23 -12.53
CA ALA A 170 3.19 -8.00 -11.75
C ALA A 170 3.99 -8.18 -10.47
N GLN A 171 4.49 -7.07 -9.94
CA GLN A 171 5.13 -6.99 -8.63
C GLN A 171 4.48 -5.88 -7.83
N ALA A 172 4.22 -6.16 -6.57
CA ALA A 172 3.69 -5.19 -5.62
C ALA A 172 4.67 -5.03 -4.46
N SER A 173 4.94 -3.80 -4.05
CA SER A 173 5.84 -3.49 -2.94
C SER A 173 5.28 -2.39 -2.06
N ALA A 174 5.42 -2.56 -0.75
CA ALA A 174 5.07 -1.57 0.25
C ALA A 174 6.33 -1.11 0.99
N THR A 175 6.48 0.20 1.12
CA THR A 175 7.62 0.81 1.82
C THR A 175 7.09 1.79 2.86
N PRO A 176 7.23 1.47 4.16
CA PRO A 176 6.80 2.37 5.22
C PRO A 176 7.54 3.71 5.14
N LEU A 177 6.83 4.78 5.39
CA LEU A 177 7.49 6.06 5.63
C LEU A 177 8.33 5.94 6.90
N PRO A 178 9.54 6.55 6.93
CA PRO A 178 10.33 6.58 8.15
C PRO A 178 9.48 7.19 9.27
N SER A 179 9.42 6.51 10.41
CA SER A 179 8.75 7.03 11.61
C SER A 179 9.39 8.36 11.96
N VAL A 180 8.65 9.44 11.81
CA VAL A 180 9.09 10.75 12.31
C VAL A 180 9.09 10.62 13.84
N PRO A 181 10.23 10.78 14.52
CA PRO A 181 10.26 10.79 15.98
C PRO A 181 9.21 11.81 16.44
N GLU A 182 8.32 11.39 17.34
CA GLU A 182 7.29 12.29 17.87
C GLU A 182 7.98 13.57 18.31
N PRO A 183 7.48 14.75 17.87
CA PRO A 183 8.18 15.99 18.12
C PRO A 183 8.44 16.09 19.63
N ALA A 184 9.61 16.60 20.00
CA ALA A 184 9.99 16.89 21.39
C ALA A 184 8.94 17.73 22.15
N SER A 185 7.86 18.13 21.48
CA SER A 185 6.65 18.74 22.01
C SER A 185 6.01 17.93 23.15
N LEU A 186 6.00 16.60 23.09
CA LEU A 186 5.51 15.79 24.22
C LEU A 186 6.46 15.84 25.40
N ALA A 187 7.76 15.80 25.15
CA ALA A 187 8.77 16.01 26.20
C ALA A 187 8.72 17.45 26.74
N LEU A 188 8.51 18.44 25.85
CA LEU A 188 8.37 19.84 26.24
C LEU A 188 7.06 20.09 26.99
N PHE A 189 5.97 19.46 26.56
CA PHE A 189 4.68 19.52 27.27
C PHE A 189 4.79 18.84 28.65
N GLY A 190 5.42 17.67 28.74
CA GLY A 190 5.66 16.98 29.99
C GLY A 190 6.55 17.80 30.96
N THR A 191 7.64 18.35 30.46
CA THR A 191 8.55 19.21 31.26
C THR A 191 7.88 20.53 31.66
N GLY A 192 7.06 21.10 30.78
CA GLY A 192 6.23 22.29 31.07
C GLY A 192 5.23 22.07 32.21
N LEU A 193 4.53 20.94 32.20
CA LEU A 193 3.61 20.54 33.27
C LEU A 193 4.32 20.33 34.61
N VAL A 194 5.47 19.67 34.60
CA VAL A 194 6.32 19.48 35.80
C VAL A 194 6.78 20.82 36.33
N GLY A 195 7.16 21.76 35.47
CA GLY A 195 7.53 23.14 35.83
C GLY A 195 6.39 23.91 36.55
N ILE A 196 5.17 23.84 35.95
CA ILE A 196 3.98 24.52 36.55
C ILE A 196 3.64 23.93 37.92
N VAL A 197 3.68 22.61 38.08
CA VAL A 197 3.43 21.92 39.36
C VAL A 197 4.48 22.31 40.38
N GLY A 198 5.75 22.46 39.98
CA GLY A 198 6.83 22.94 40.87
C GLY A 198 6.61 24.34 41.40
N ILE A 199 6.19 25.25 40.51
CA ILE A 199 5.86 26.67 40.91
C ILE A 199 4.63 26.73 41.83
N ALA A 200 3.58 26.00 41.51
CA ALA A 200 2.35 25.95 42.32
C ALA A 200 2.63 25.41 43.73
N ARG A 201 3.50 24.38 43.85
CA ARG A 201 3.88 23.81 45.14
C ARG A 201 4.71 24.78 45.99
N ARG A 202 5.53 25.63 45.35
CA ARG A 202 6.30 26.68 46.07
C ARG A 202 5.43 27.77 46.64
N LYS A 203 4.39 28.18 45.90
CA LYS A 203 3.42 29.21 46.36
C LYS A 203 2.50 28.72 47.48
N LEU A 204 2.22 27.43 47.58
CA LEU A 204 1.35 26.85 48.61
C LEU A 204 2.08 26.51 49.90
N ARG A 205 3.41 26.71 49.98
CA ARG A 205 4.23 26.52 51.18
C ARG A 205 4.59 27.81 51.89
N VAL A 206 4.10 28.94 51.44
CA VAL A 206 4.12 30.23 52.13
C VAL A 206 2.71 30.48 52.72
#